data_ff87b19699d2eb473cbf0b4d212465ca
#
_entry.id   ff87b19699d2eb473cbf0b4d212465ca
#
_cell.length_a   1.000
_cell.length_b   1.000
_cell.length_c   1.000
_cell.angle_alpha   90.00
_cell.angle_beta   90.00
_cell.angle_gamma   90.00
#
_symmetry.space_group_name_H-M   'P 1'
#
loop_
_entity.id
_entity.type
_entity.pdbx_description
1 polymer ?
#
loop_
_entity_poly.entity_id
_entity_poly.type
_entity_poly.pdbx_seq_one_letter_code
_entity_poly.pdbx_strand_id
1 'polypeptide(L)'
;VHAFNLRKPALAVAAAGALIGLALLPATSAQAASSPGVRSASTAAQQNFTTKAQWQASIARVPERGSGCYQASYPSLSWQAVKCVTAPTIPLAPALVPGAAKHIGPVTVGDGTDYSAVVSGLISKATGTFTDVSSNISEKGDIGGSGGTVSNSFSLQLNSQFFSGSPACARASSPSACQAWQQFVYTYNGSNTGDVYMQYWLIDYEATCPSGWMSYSGDCYTNSSASEVSGITAAQLATVSLSATAASGGNDAVSLTVGSGKATTVTGKDTKVDLASYWNTTEWGVYGDGGGSAADFGSSNTLEAVTALTSTSSSAPSCVEEGFTGETNNLKLAATAALGSESSPTLASTQTDGTTGTASCATAS
;
A
#
# COMPACT_ATOMS: atom_id res chain seq x y z
N VAL A 1 -25.94 -42.57 -34.27
CA VAL A 1 -25.59 -43.95 -34.54
C VAL A 1 -24.06 -44.08 -34.46
N HIS A 2 -23.55 -44.53 -33.43
CA HIS A 2 -22.52 -45.52 -33.15
C HIS A 2 -21.99 -45.31 -31.74
N ALA A 3 -22.33 -46.29 -30.91
CA ALA A 3 -21.76 -46.52 -29.57
C ALA A 3 -20.56 -47.47 -29.71
N PHE A 4 -19.91 -47.71 -28.62
CA PHE A 4 -18.88 -48.71 -28.25
C PHE A 4 -17.58 -48.09 -27.79
N ASN A 5 -16.92 -48.48 -26.73
CA ASN A 5 -17.05 -49.59 -25.79
C ASN A 5 -16.18 -49.33 -24.57
N LEU A 6 -16.68 -49.77 -23.42
CA LEU A 6 -15.94 -49.94 -22.16
C LEU A 6 -14.93 -51.06 -22.22
N ARG A 7 -13.75 -50.90 -21.61
CA ARG A 7 -12.95 -52.04 -21.10
C ARG A 7 -12.27 -51.66 -19.77
N LYS A 8 -12.66 -52.35 -18.71
CA LYS A 8 -11.81 -52.63 -17.53
C LYS A 8 -11.05 -53.91 -17.76
N PRO A 9 -9.89 -54.15 -17.11
CA PRO A 9 -9.66 -55.35 -16.28
C PRO A 9 -9.05 -54.96 -14.93
N ALA A 10 -9.55 -55.50 -13.82
CA ALA A 10 -9.40 -56.86 -13.24
C ALA A 10 -8.14 -57.02 -12.36
N LEU A 11 -8.45 -57.29 -11.09
CA LEU A 11 -7.59 -57.64 -9.96
C LEU A 11 -6.61 -58.79 -10.26
N ALA A 12 -5.45 -58.76 -9.55
CA ALA A 12 -4.73 -59.97 -9.17
C ALA A 12 -4.30 -59.89 -7.69
N VAL A 13 -4.84 -60.78 -6.90
CA VAL A 13 -4.46 -61.10 -5.52
C VAL A 13 -3.39 -62.20 -5.58
N ALA A 14 -2.32 -62.07 -4.80
CA ALA A 14 -1.44 -63.19 -4.51
C ALA A 14 -1.12 -63.17 -2.99
N ALA A 15 -1.58 -64.20 -2.33
CA ALA A 15 -1.26 -64.55 -0.96
C ALA A 15 -0.22 -65.70 -0.96
N ALA A 16 0.70 -65.68 -0.04
CA ALA A 16 1.44 -66.79 0.59
C ALA A 16 2.59 -66.18 1.41
N GLY A 17 2.97 -66.57 2.58
CA GLY A 17 2.70 -67.70 3.44
C GLY A 17 3.64 -67.59 4.65
N ALA A 18 3.20 -68.08 5.79
CA ALA A 18 3.85 -68.04 7.08
C ALA A 18 5.15 -68.80 7.22
N LEU A 19 6.06 -68.29 8.06
CA LEU A 19 7.00 -69.14 8.82
C LEU A 19 7.21 -68.56 10.23
N ILE A 20 6.90 -69.37 11.21
CA ILE A 20 7.03 -69.15 12.63
C ILE A 20 8.49 -69.41 13.04
N GLY A 21 9.13 -68.44 13.65
CA GLY A 21 10.41 -68.59 14.34
C GLY A 21 10.34 -68.00 15.74
N LEU A 22 10.20 -68.84 16.72
CA LEU A 22 10.30 -68.50 18.14
C LEU A 22 11.78 -68.25 18.48
N ALA A 23 12.12 -67.02 18.86
CA ALA A 23 13.38 -66.73 19.54
C ALA A 23 13.09 -66.01 20.85
N LEU A 24 13.44 -66.67 21.95
CA LEU A 24 13.45 -66.13 23.31
C LEU A 24 14.53 -65.04 23.41
N LEU A 25 14.14 -63.87 23.79
CA LEU A 25 15.06 -62.77 24.19
C LEU A 25 14.73 -62.30 25.60
N PRO A 26 15.75 -61.91 26.40
CA PRO A 26 15.58 -61.54 27.80
C PRO A 26 14.89 -60.19 27.96
N ALA A 27 14.14 -60.07 29.06
CA ALA A 27 13.46 -58.86 29.47
C ALA A 27 14.47 -57.75 29.80
N THR A 28 14.48 -56.71 28.97
CA THR A 28 15.07 -55.41 29.30
C THR A 28 13.94 -54.50 29.73
N SER A 29 14.13 -53.89 30.90
CA SER A 29 13.26 -52.89 31.52
C SER A 29 12.87 -51.78 30.51
N ALA A 30 11.57 -51.63 30.27
CA ALA A 30 11.02 -50.51 29.50
C ALA A 30 11.21 -49.23 30.33
N GLN A 31 12.16 -48.40 29.89
CA GLN A 31 12.15 -46.98 30.23
C GLN A 31 10.99 -46.32 29.48
N ALA A 32 10.10 -45.69 30.24
CA ALA A 32 9.02 -44.88 29.71
C ALA A 32 9.61 -43.77 28.81
N ALA A 33 9.34 -43.87 27.53
CA ALA A 33 9.61 -42.78 26.61
C ALA A 33 8.72 -41.59 27.01
N SER A 34 9.34 -40.54 27.53
CA SER A 34 8.68 -39.26 27.72
C SER A 34 8.19 -38.78 26.38
N SER A 35 6.89 -38.54 26.25
CA SER A 35 6.26 -37.88 25.10
C SER A 35 7.02 -36.60 24.77
N PRO A 36 7.29 -36.31 23.47
CA PRO A 36 7.86 -35.01 23.11
C PRO A 36 6.87 -33.93 23.54
N GLY A 37 7.25 -33.18 24.58
CA GLY A 37 6.49 -32.04 25.04
C GLY A 37 6.22 -31.13 23.87
N VAL A 38 4.96 -30.78 23.71
CA VAL A 38 4.53 -29.65 22.83
C VAL A 38 5.41 -28.48 23.22
N ARG A 39 6.36 -28.14 22.36
CA ARG A 39 7.10 -26.88 22.50
C ARG A 39 6.06 -25.75 22.41
N SER A 40 5.71 -25.21 23.57
CA SER A 40 4.98 -23.93 23.62
C SER A 40 5.66 -22.99 22.66
N ALA A 41 4.85 -22.41 21.78
CA ALA A 41 5.31 -21.33 20.89
C ALA A 41 6.11 -20.34 21.73
N SER A 42 7.33 -20.09 21.32
CA SER A 42 8.23 -19.16 21.97
C SER A 42 7.45 -17.87 22.23
N THR A 43 7.30 -17.49 23.48
CA THR A 43 6.92 -16.14 23.88
C THR A 43 7.85 -15.19 23.10
N ALA A 44 7.29 -14.50 22.10
CA ALA A 44 8.01 -13.45 21.41
C ALA A 44 8.55 -12.53 22.50
N ALA A 45 9.87 -12.36 22.55
CA ALA A 45 10.51 -11.50 23.52
C ALA A 45 9.81 -10.14 23.48
N GLN A 46 9.20 -9.76 24.58
CA GLN A 46 8.52 -8.47 24.72
C GLN A 46 9.63 -7.43 24.65
N GLN A 47 9.80 -6.80 23.48
CA GLN A 47 10.75 -5.71 23.32
C GLN A 47 10.22 -4.53 24.15
N ASN A 48 11.03 -4.05 25.08
CA ASN A 48 10.69 -2.89 25.88
C ASN A 48 10.94 -1.63 25.05
N PHE A 49 9.90 -1.18 24.34
CA PHE A 49 9.94 0.11 23.64
C PHE A 49 9.84 1.24 24.66
N THR A 50 10.76 2.18 24.62
CA THR A 50 10.72 3.37 25.46
C THR A 50 9.74 4.42 24.91
N THR A 51 9.42 4.36 23.62
CA THR A 51 8.50 5.29 22.96
C THR A 51 7.59 4.56 21.96
N LYS A 52 6.41 5.14 21.72
CA LYS A 52 5.49 4.66 20.67
C LYS A 52 6.10 4.76 19.28
N ALA A 53 6.91 5.78 19.00
CA ALA A 53 7.60 5.97 17.73
C ALA A 53 8.58 4.81 17.43
N GLN A 54 9.33 4.35 18.43
CA GLN A 54 10.19 3.16 18.27
C GLN A 54 9.37 1.91 17.98
N TRP A 55 8.24 1.74 18.65
CA TRP A 55 7.32 0.65 18.35
C TRP A 55 6.75 0.74 16.95
N GLN A 56 6.30 1.92 16.50
CA GLN A 56 5.78 2.14 15.14
C GLN A 56 6.81 1.73 14.07
N ALA A 57 8.05 2.18 14.20
CA ALA A 57 9.14 1.80 13.31
C ALA A 57 9.42 0.30 13.31
N SER A 58 9.19 -0.37 14.44
CA SER A 58 9.41 -1.82 14.59
C SER A 58 8.27 -2.64 14.03
N ILE A 59 7.00 -2.29 14.32
CA ILE A 59 5.84 -3.02 13.82
C ILE A 59 5.73 -2.93 12.30
N ALA A 60 6.11 -1.80 11.70
CA ALA A 60 6.16 -1.61 10.26
C ALA A 60 7.16 -2.54 9.53
N ARG A 61 8.01 -3.26 10.27
CA ARG A 61 8.97 -4.25 9.73
C ARG A 61 8.52 -5.70 9.96
N VAL A 62 7.45 -5.91 10.71
CA VAL A 62 6.91 -7.26 10.99
C VAL A 62 5.97 -7.65 9.86
N PRO A 63 6.27 -8.71 9.09
CA PRO A 63 5.40 -9.15 8.02
C PRO A 63 4.09 -9.73 8.55
N GLU A 64 3.02 -9.53 7.82
CA GLU A 64 1.71 -10.11 8.06
C GLU A 64 1.70 -11.59 7.64
N ARG A 65 0.74 -12.34 8.20
CA ARG A 65 0.57 -13.76 7.89
C ARG A 65 -0.60 -13.99 6.95
N GLY A 66 -0.41 -13.73 5.66
CA GLY A 66 -1.41 -14.01 4.62
C GLY A 66 -2.20 -12.78 4.18
N SER A 67 -3.27 -13.01 3.41
CA SER A 67 -4.13 -11.93 2.91
C SER A 67 -5.20 -11.58 3.94
N GLY A 68 -5.56 -10.30 4.05
CA GLY A 68 -6.63 -9.82 4.94
C GLY A 68 -6.30 -8.51 5.65
N CYS A 69 -6.99 -8.29 6.75
CA CYS A 69 -6.85 -7.09 7.57
C CYS A 69 -6.30 -7.47 8.95
N TYR A 70 -5.37 -6.66 9.43
CA TYR A 70 -4.69 -6.94 10.70
C TYR A 70 -4.53 -5.64 11.50
N GLN A 71 -4.48 -5.78 12.82
CA GLN A 71 -4.18 -4.69 13.73
C GLN A 71 -3.13 -5.12 14.76
N ALA A 72 -2.35 -4.16 15.22
CA ALA A 72 -1.44 -4.32 16.33
C ALA A 72 -1.57 -3.14 17.29
N SER A 73 -1.30 -3.37 18.56
CA SER A 73 -1.35 -2.33 19.59
C SER A 73 -0.05 -2.31 20.39
N TYR A 74 0.43 -1.12 20.67
CA TYR A 74 1.59 -0.90 21.53
C TYR A 74 1.42 -1.61 22.89
N PRO A 75 2.44 -2.28 23.38
CA PRO A 75 3.78 -2.48 22.83
C PRO A 75 3.97 -3.77 22.02
N SER A 76 2.90 -4.49 21.65
CA SER A 76 3.00 -5.78 20.95
C SER A 76 3.52 -5.61 19.52
N LEU A 77 4.44 -6.48 19.11
CA LEU A 77 4.85 -6.65 17.71
C LEU A 77 4.14 -7.82 17.02
N SER A 78 2.91 -8.10 17.42
CA SER A 78 2.11 -9.19 16.83
C SER A 78 0.88 -8.62 16.12
N TRP A 79 0.78 -8.88 14.83
CA TRP A 79 -0.41 -8.61 14.04
C TRP A 79 -1.53 -9.58 14.43
N GLN A 80 -2.68 -9.03 14.76
CA GLN A 80 -3.91 -9.76 15.04
C GLN A 80 -4.85 -9.61 13.85
N ALA A 81 -5.31 -10.73 13.28
CA ALA A 81 -6.30 -10.67 12.21
C ALA A 81 -7.60 -10.05 12.72
N VAL A 82 -8.14 -9.13 11.95
CA VAL A 82 -9.42 -8.47 12.21
C VAL A 82 -10.35 -8.64 11.01
N LYS A 83 -11.64 -8.41 11.23
CA LYS A 83 -12.61 -8.45 10.13
C LYS A 83 -12.35 -7.27 9.20
N CYS A 84 -12.16 -7.56 7.91
CA CYS A 84 -12.14 -6.52 6.89
C CYS A 84 -13.56 -5.93 6.68
N VAL A 85 -13.59 -4.68 6.26
CA VAL A 85 -14.79 -4.01 5.73
C VAL A 85 -14.67 -3.84 4.21
N THR A 86 -15.77 -3.46 3.57
CA THR A 86 -15.75 -3.09 2.15
C THR A 86 -15.12 -1.72 2.01
N ALA A 87 -14.16 -1.57 1.11
CA ALA A 87 -13.57 -0.27 0.82
C ALA A 87 -14.61 0.70 0.21
N PRO A 88 -14.44 2.01 0.40
CA PRO A 88 -15.25 3.02 -0.27
C PRO A 88 -15.22 2.83 -1.79
N THR A 89 -16.33 3.15 -2.46
CA THR A 89 -16.42 3.06 -3.93
C THR A 89 -16.06 4.37 -4.63
N ILE A 90 -15.69 5.40 -3.88
CA ILE A 90 -15.24 6.68 -4.44
C ILE A 90 -13.88 6.47 -5.11
N PRO A 91 -13.73 6.80 -6.41
CA PRO A 91 -12.45 6.69 -7.07
C PRO A 91 -11.50 7.79 -6.57
N LEU A 92 -10.27 7.40 -6.29
CA LEU A 92 -9.12 8.31 -6.22
C LEU A 92 -8.56 8.35 -7.66
N ALA A 93 -9.12 9.25 -8.45
CA ALA A 93 -8.96 9.20 -9.90
C ALA A 93 -7.52 9.54 -10.32
N PRO A 94 -7.04 8.96 -11.44
CA PRO A 94 -5.77 9.38 -12.00
C PRO A 94 -5.83 10.84 -12.44
N ALA A 95 -4.70 11.53 -12.34
CA ALA A 95 -4.59 12.91 -12.77
C ALA A 95 -4.83 13.04 -14.27
N LEU A 96 -5.61 14.05 -14.66
CA LEU A 96 -5.89 14.38 -16.05
C LEU A 96 -4.95 15.49 -16.52
N VAL A 97 -4.29 15.32 -17.67
CA VAL A 97 -3.57 16.42 -18.31
C VAL A 97 -4.62 17.43 -18.84
N PRO A 98 -4.56 18.70 -18.44
CA PRO A 98 -5.50 19.72 -18.93
C PRO A 98 -5.55 19.75 -20.47
N GLY A 99 -6.74 19.57 -21.06
CA GLY A 99 -6.95 19.57 -22.51
C GLY A 99 -6.67 18.25 -23.22
N ALA A 100 -6.25 17.19 -22.53
CA ALA A 100 -6.17 15.85 -23.08
C ALA A 100 -7.51 15.10 -22.85
N ALA A 101 -7.96 14.37 -23.86
CA ALA A 101 -9.08 13.45 -23.72
C ALA A 101 -8.69 12.15 -23.02
N LYS A 102 -7.43 11.97 -22.69
CA LYS A 102 -6.81 10.78 -22.11
C LYS A 102 -5.77 11.14 -21.05
N HIS A 103 -5.58 10.25 -20.11
CA HIS A 103 -4.51 10.35 -19.12
C HIS A 103 -3.16 10.11 -19.80
N ILE A 104 -2.38 11.14 -20.03
CA ILE A 104 -1.07 11.02 -20.68
C ILE A 104 -0.04 11.73 -19.81
N GLY A 105 0.68 10.98 -19.02
CA GLY A 105 1.85 11.44 -18.32
C GLY A 105 1.57 12.14 -17.00
N PRO A 106 2.63 12.59 -16.36
CA PRO A 106 2.61 13.16 -15.02
C PRO A 106 1.92 14.51 -14.98
N VAL A 107 1.24 14.79 -13.89
CA VAL A 107 0.51 16.02 -13.63
C VAL A 107 0.92 16.60 -12.29
N THR A 108 0.94 17.92 -12.21
CA THR A 108 1.13 18.64 -10.95
C THR A 108 -0.10 18.50 -10.05
N VAL A 109 0.12 18.31 -8.77
CA VAL A 109 -0.91 18.19 -7.74
C VAL A 109 -0.82 19.37 -6.79
N GLY A 110 -1.94 19.76 -6.18
CA GLY A 110 -2.03 20.98 -5.42
C GLY A 110 -1.97 22.22 -6.33
N ASP A 111 -1.68 23.35 -5.77
CA ASP A 111 -1.49 24.62 -6.50
C ASP A 111 -0.09 24.75 -7.12
N GLY A 112 0.76 23.80 -6.89
CA GLY A 112 2.14 23.75 -7.35
C GLY A 112 2.45 22.46 -8.04
N THR A 113 3.69 22.05 -7.88
CA THR A 113 4.25 20.83 -8.42
C THR A 113 4.30 19.77 -7.32
N ASP A 114 3.95 18.56 -7.63
CA ASP A 114 4.22 17.44 -6.74
C ASP A 114 5.57 16.83 -7.08
N TYR A 115 6.16 16.12 -6.08
CA TYR A 115 7.43 15.45 -6.26
C TYR A 115 7.30 13.98 -6.03
N SER A 116 7.78 13.22 -7.00
CA SER A 116 7.89 11.76 -6.90
C SER A 116 9.36 11.35 -6.78
N ALA A 117 9.60 10.40 -5.88
CA ALA A 117 10.91 9.78 -5.73
C ALA A 117 11.10 8.67 -6.77
N VAL A 118 12.23 8.69 -7.49
CA VAL A 118 12.56 7.75 -8.57
C VAL A 118 13.83 6.98 -8.19
N VAL A 119 13.82 5.68 -8.44
CA VAL A 119 15.01 4.81 -8.29
C VAL A 119 15.32 4.07 -9.59
N SER A 120 16.58 3.74 -9.82
CA SER A 120 17.02 2.97 -11.00
C SER A 120 16.67 1.48 -10.95
N GLY A 121 16.30 0.97 -9.75
CA GLY A 121 15.86 -0.40 -9.50
C GLY A 121 14.38 -0.49 -9.18
N LEU A 122 13.95 -1.61 -8.59
CA LEU A 122 12.57 -1.78 -8.15
C LEU A 122 12.42 -1.40 -6.67
N ILE A 123 11.34 -0.70 -6.35
CA ILE A 123 10.91 -0.42 -4.98
C ILE A 123 10.20 -1.66 -4.43
N SER A 124 10.60 -2.12 -3.27
CA SER A 124 9.89 -3.18 -2.53
C SER A 124 9.10 -2.62 -1.35
N LYS A 125 9.47 -1.42 -0.88
CA LYS A 125 8.77 -0.70 0.18
C LYS A 125 8.95 0.80 0.03
N ALA A 126 7.88 1.55 0.27
CA ALA A 126 7.92 2.98 0.50
C ALA A 126 7.21 3.32 1.81
N THR A 127 7.65 4.39 2.48
CA THR A 127 7.04 4.86 3.72
C THR A 127 6.94 6.38 3.65
N GLY A 128 5.72 6.88 3.74
CA GLY A 128 5.40 8.29 3.82
C GLY A 128 5.20 8.74 5.28
N THR A 129 5.77 9.88 5.61
CA THR A 129 5.60 10.58 6.90
C THR A 129 5.56 12.08 6.65
N PHE A 130 5.08 12.84 7.64
CA PHE A 130 5.17 14.31 7.62
C PHE A 130 6.02 14.78 8.77
N THR A 131 6.94 15.71 8.48
CA THR A 131 7.76 16.43 9.44
C THR A 131 7.47 17.92 9.35
N ASP A 132 7.99 18.73 10.24
CA ASP A 132 7.85 20.19 10.27
C ASP A 132 6.39 20.69 10.09
N VAL A 133 5.44 19.90 10.61
CA VAL A 133 4.00 20.22 10.56
C VAL A 133 3.70 21.42 11.46
N SER A 134 3.09 22.45 10.90
CA SER A 134 2.68 23.64 11.66
C SER A 134 1.83 23.28 12.88
N SER A 135 2.11 23.86 14.03
CA SER A 135 1.40 23.56 15.28
C SER A 135 -0.08 23.95 15.26
N ASN A 136 -0.45 24.87 14.38
CA ASN A 136 -1.83 25.34 14.15
C ASN A 136 -2.41 24.82 12.84
N ILE A 137 -1.87 23.72 12.31
CA ILE A 137 -2.34 23.16 11.05
C ILE A 137 -3.83 22.81 11.11
N SER A 138 -4.55 23.18 10.08
CA SER A 138 -5.97 22.88 9.91
C SER A 138 -6.24 22.56 8.45
N GLU A 139 -7.23 21.75 8.20
CA GLU A 139 -7.64 21.38 6.85
C GLU A 139 -9.16 21.27 6.78
N LYS A 140 -9.71 21.58 5.61
CA LYS A 140 -11.09 21.33 5.21
C LYS A 140 -11.11 20.86 3.76
N GLY A 141 -11.89 19.84 3.49
CA GLY A 141 -12.12 19.33 2.15
C GLY A 141 -13.55 18.85 2.00
N ASP A 142 -13.90 18.40 0.81
CA ASP A 142 -15.16 17.70 0.57
C ASP A 142 -14.91 16.20 0.38
N ILE A 143 -15.91 15.41 0.73
CA ILE A 143 -15.84 13.95 0.57
C ILE A 143 -16.31 13.61 -0.84
N GLY A 144 -15.40 13.03 -1.65
CA GLY A 144 -15.73 12.53 -2.97
C GLY A 144 -16.20 13.59 -3.97
N GLY A 145 -15.73 14.83 -3.84
CA GLY A 145 -16.15 15.92 -4.74
C GLY A 145 -17.62 16.32 -4.57
N SER A 146 -18.23 16.07 -3.40
CA SER A 146 -19.65 16.32 -3.15
C SER A 146 -20.04 17.80 -3.00
N GLY A 147 -19.04 18.71 -2.93
CA GLY A 147 -19.23 20.16 -2.80
C GLY A 147 -19.56 20.65 -1.39
N GLY A 148 -19.55 19.78 -0.40
CA GLY A 148 -19.70 20.13 1.02
C GLY A 148 -18.36 20.08 1.74
N THR A 149 -17.95 21.13 2.45
CA THR A 149 -16.69 21.14 3.19
C THR A 149 -16.82 20.57 4.59
N VAL A 150 -15.93 19.63 4.92
CA VAL A 150 -15.83 19.00 6.23
C VAL A 150 -14.39 19.14 6.73
N SER A 151 -14.20 19.39 8.03
CA SER A 151 -12.86 19.47 8.62
C SER A 151 -12.22 18.09 8.67
N ASN A 152 -10.94 18.01 8.34
CA ASN A 152 -10.14 16.80 8.29
C ASN A 152 -10.64 15.77 7.24
N SER A 153 -11.19 16.27 6.15
CA SER A 153 -11.64 15.46 5.02
C SER A 153 -10.56 15.40 3.94
N PHE A 154 -9.61 14.53 4.14
CA PHE A 154 -8.47 14.34 3.24
C PHE A 154 -8.15 12.86 3.08
N SER A 155 -7.47 12.53 2.02
CA SER A 155 -6.78 11.28 1.83
C SER A 155 -5.27 11.41 2.10
N LEU A 156 -4.67 10.31 2.51
CA LEU A 156 -3.23 10.12 2.51
C LEU A 156 -2.93 9.09 1.42
N GLN A 157 -2.08 9.43 0.48
CA GLN A 157 -1.81 8.56 -0.66
C GLN A 157 -0.31 8.34 -0.82
N LEU A 158 0.05 7.07 -1.00
CA LEU A 158 1.34 6.64 -1.46
C LEU A 158 1.10 5.91 -2.77
N ASN A 159 1.42 6.57 -3.88
CA ASN A 159 1.05 6.13 -5.22
C ASN A 159 2.28 5.56 -5.96
N SER A 160 2.09 4.50 -6.76
CA SER A 160 3.06 4.12 -7.78
C SER A 160 3.01 5.09 -8.96
N GLN A 161 3.96 4.99 -9.88
CA GLN A 161 3.79 5.53 -11.22
C GLN A 161 2.74 4.74 -12.01
N PHE A 162 2.27 5.28 -13.13
CA PHE A 162 1.63 4.51 -14.18
C PHE A 162 2.68 3.62 -14.86
N PHE A 163 2.36 2.35 -15.13
CA PHE A 163 3.31 1.42 -15.74
C PHE A 163 2.65 0.52 -16.78
N SER A 164 3.37 0.31 -17.88
CA SER A 164 2.97 -0.60 -18.96
C SER A 164 3.48 -2.03 -18.69
N GLY A 165 2.88 -3.01 -19.36
CA GLY A 165 3.33 -4.41 -19.30
C GLY A 165 2.64 -5.25 -18.25
N SER A 166 1.75 -4.66 -17.42
CA SER A 166 0.93 -5.43 -16.49
C SER A 166 0.10 -6.50 -17.21
N PRO A 167 0.11 -7.75 -16.73
CA PRO A 167 -0.77 -8.81 -17.28
C PRO A 167 -2.27 -8.46 -17.19
N ALA A 168 -2.66 -7.58 -16.28
CA ALA A 168 -4.05 -7.14 -16.14
C ALA A 168 -4.55 -6.34 -17.35
N CYS A 169 -3.65 -5.70 -18.11
CA CYS A 169 -3.95 -4.99 -19.36
C CYS A 169 -4.19 -5.90 -20.58
N ALA A 170 -4.00 -7.22 -20.47
CA ALA A 170 -4.02 -8.15 -21.62
C ALA A 170 -5.34 -8.16 -22.40
N ARG A 171 -6.46 -7.69 -21.81
CA ARG A 171 -7.78 -7.63 -22.46
C ARG A 171 -8.27 -6.21 -22.72
N ALA A 172 -7.42 -5.21 -22.54
CA ALA A 172 -7.72 -3.82 -22.93
C ALA A 172 -7.94 -3.73 -24.45
N SER A 173 -8.62 -2.70 -24.93
CA SER A 173 -8.80 -2.43 -26.36
C SER A 173 -7.45 -2.27 -27.06
N SER A 174 -6.46 -1.70 -26.39
CA SER A 174 -5.06 -1.64 -26.81
C SER A 174 -4.16 -2.04 -25.65
N PRO A 175 -3.75 -3.32 -25.52
CA PRO A 175 -2.92 -3.78 -24.40
C PRO A 175 -1.59 -3.02 -24.23
N SER A 176 -1.03 -2.52 -25.32
CA SER A 176 0.22 -1.73 -25.30
C SER A 176 0.01 -0.26 -24.86
N ALA A 177 -1.20 0.26 -24.95
CA ALA A 177 -1.53 1.61 -24.47
C ALA A 177 -2.02 1.58 -23.02
N CYS A 178 -2.62 0.47 -22.57
CA CYS A 178 -3.09 0.32 -21.21
C CYS A 178 -1.92 0.37 -20.22
N GLN A 179 -2.12 1.14 -19.13
CA GLN A 179 -1.18 1.23 -18.02
C GLN A 179 -1.86 0.81 -16.72
N ALA A 180 -1.15 0.11 -15.89
CA ALA A 180 -1.60 -0.18 -14.53
C ALA A 180 -1.10 0.89 -13.56
N TRP A 181 -1.81 1.06 -12.44
CA TRP A 181 -1.49 1.97 -11.38
C TRP A 181 -2.01 1.42 -10.05
N GLN A 182 -1.27 1.63 -8.98
CA GLN A 182 -1.66 1.20 -7.64
C GLN A 182 -1.43 2.30 -6.63
N GLN A 183 -2.45 2.49 -5.79
CA GLN A 183 -2.46 3.45 -4.70
C GLN A 183 -2.60 2.70 -3.36
N PHE A 184 -1.85 3.16 -2.37
CA PHE A 184 -1.93 2.73 -0.98
C PHE A 184 -2.45 3.92 -0.18
N VAL A 185 -3.65 3.77 0.39
CA VAL A 185 -4.42 4.94 0.79
C VAL A 185 -5.02 4.83 2.19
N TYR A 186 -5.20 5.98 2.80
CA TYR A 186 -6.17 6.27 3.84
C TYR A 186 -7.15 7.30 3.29
N THR A 187 -8.45 7.10 3.50
CA THR A 187 -9.51 8.07 3.16
C THR A 187 -10.39 8.32 4.37
N TYR A 188 -10.94 9.53 4.49
CA TYR A 188 -11.94 9.86 5.50
C TYR A 188 -13.33 9.36 5.05
N ASN A 189 -14.18 8.90 5.97
CA ASN A 189 -15.49 8.34 5.60
C ASN A 189 -16.70 9.14 6.09
N GLY A 190 -16.48 10.38 6.54
CA GLY A 190 -17.55 11.28 6.94
C GLY A 190 -18.09 11.09 8.36
N SER A 191 -17.63 10.07 9.10
CA SER A 191 -18.18 9.69 10.41
C SER A 191 -17.14 9.69 11.54
N ASN A 192 -16.11 10.54 11.46
CA ASN A 192 -14.92 10.54 12.34
C ASN A 192 -14.14 9.21 12.30
N THR A 193 -14.34 8.43 11.26
CA THR A 193 -13.54 7.25 10.95
C THR A 193 -12.93 7.42 9.57
N GLY A 194 -12.05 6.52 9.19
CA GLY A 194 -11.48 6.45 7.87
C GLY A 194 -11.17 5.02 7.52
N ASP A 195 -10.83 4.78 6.27
CA ASP A 195 -10.57 3.47 5.72
C ASP A 195 -9.15 3.39 5.16
N VAL A 196 -8.46 2.29 5.46
CA VAL A 196 -7.14 1.96 4.90
C VAL A 196 -7.33 0.83 3.90
N TYR A 197 -6.89 1.03 2.67
CA TYR A 197 -7.03 0.05 1.60
C TYR A 197 -6.05 0.33 0.44
N MET A 198 -6.05 -0.53 -0.57
CA MET A 198 -5.36 -0.31 -1.84
C MET A 198 -6.39 -0.15 -2.95
N GLN A 199 -6.16 0.82 -3.84
CA GLN A 199 -6.92 1.00 -5.06
C GLN A 199 -6.03 0.68 -6.27
N TYR A 200 -6.58 -0.08 -7.21
CA TYR A 200 -5.91 -0.56 -8.40
C TYR A 200 -6.60 -0.02 -9.64
N TRP A 201 -5.84 0.42 -10.62
CA TRP A 201 -6.33 1.01 -11.85
C TRP A 201 -5.76 0.33 -13.09
N LEU A 202 -6.55 0.32 -14.14
CA LEU A 202 -6.15 0.03 -15.51
C LEU A 202 -6.54 1.26 -16.33
N ILE A 203 -5.57 2.09 -16.61
CA ILE A 203 -5.70 3.36 -17.33
C ILE A 203 -5.75 3.08 -18.83
N ASP A 204 -6.57 3.81 -19.58
CA ASP A 204 -6.78 3.60 -21.03
C ASP A 204 -7.18 2.15 -21.36
N TYR A 205 -7.98 1.51 -20.50
CA TYR A 205 -8.43 0.14 -20.74
C TYR A 205 -9.38 0.06 -21.95
N GLU A 206 -10.29 1.04 -22.11
CA GLU A 206 -11.16 1.26 -23.26
C GLU A 206 -11.94 0.02 -23.74
N ALA A 207 -12.18 -0.94 -22.83
CA ALA A 207 -12.96 -2.14 -23.06
C ALA A 207 -13.88 -2.39 -21.85
N THR A 208 -14.69 -3.46 -21.92
CA THR A 208 -15.47 -3.88 -20.75
C THR A 208 -14.52 -4.28 -19.61
N CYS A 209 -14.66 -3.62 -18.48
CA CYS A 209 -13.81 -3.87 -17.32
C CYS A 209 -13.86 -5.33 -16.87
N PRO A 210 -12.77 -5.89 -16.36
CA PRO A 210 -12.74 -7.24 -15.82
C PRO A 210 -13.77 -7.42 -14.70
N SER A 211 -14.22 -8.66 -14.50
CA SER A 211 -15.18 -8.97 -13.43
C SER A 211 -14.68 -8.49 -12.07
N GLY A 212 -15.49 -7.73 -11.34
CA GLY A 212 -15.16 -7.14 -10.05
C GLY A 212 -14.41 -5.81 -10.15
N TRP A 213 -14.25 -5.26 -11.35
CA TRP A 213 -13.74 -3.91 -11.58
C TRP A 213 -14.88 -2.96 -11.96
N MET A 214 -14.77 -1.73 -11.53
CA MET A 214 -15.70 -0.62 -11.83
C MET A 214 -15.15 0.17 -13.02
N SER A 215 -16.06 0.71 -13.84
CA SER A 215 -15.70 1.55 -15.00
C SER A 215 -15.61 3.02 -14.59
N TYR A 216 -14.62 3.72 -15.09
CA TYR A 216 -14.42 5.16 -14.93
C TYR A 216 -13.84 5.78 -16.20
N SER A 217 -14.64 6.49 -16.99
CA SER A 217 -14.19 7.27 -18.17
C SER A 217 -13.25 6.55 -19.15
N GLY A 218 -13.46 5.24 -19.41
CA GLY A 218 -12.57 4.43 -20.26
C GLY A 218 -11.55 3.63 -19.46
N ASP A 219 -11.34 3.98 -18.21
CA ASP A 219 -10.50 3.26 -17.27
C ASP A 219 -11.31 2.22 -16.48
N CYS A 220 -10.59 1.36 -15.78
CA CYS A 220 -11.16 0.42 -14.83
C CYS A 220 -10.44 0.51 -13.49
N TYR A 221 -11.20 0.47 -12.38
CA TYR A 221 -10.60 0.43 -11.06
C TYR A 221 -11.26 -0.62 -10.15
N THR A 222 -10.52 -1.05 -9.14
CA THR A 222 -11.04 -1.93 -8.10
C THR A 222 -10.27 -1.70 -6.80
N ASN A 223 -10.86 -2.08 -5.68
CA ASN A 223 -10.25 -1.92 -4.37
C ASN A 223 -9.91 -3.28 -3.74
N SER A 224 -8.93 -3.30 -2.85
CA SER A 224 -8.80 -4.37 -1.86
C SER A 224 -9.96 -4.32 -0.86
N SER A 225 -10.05 -5.27 0.05
CA SER A 225 -10.78 -5.04 1.31
C SER A 225 -10.17 -3.85 2.05
N ALA A 226 -10.93 -3.26 2.97
CA ALA A 226 -10.47 -2.17 3.81
C ALA A 226 -10.45 -2.54 5.30
N SER A 227 -9.69 -1.77 6.07
CA SER A 227 -9.75 -1.77 7.53
C SER A 227 -10.17 -0.40 8.02
N GLU A 228 -11.28 -0.34 8.76
CA GLU A 228 -11.73 0.90 9.38
C GLU A 228 -10.79 1.30 10.52
N VAL A 229 -10.48 2.59 10.59
CA VAL A 229 -9.64 3.21 11.63
C VAL A 229 -10.32 4.47 12.17
N SER A 230 -9.82 5.01 13.27
CA SER A 230 -10.28 6.35 13.73
C SER A 230 -9.86 7.40 12.70
N GLY A 231 -10.71 8.39 12.45
CA GLY A 231 -10.42 9.52 11.58
C GLY A 231 -9.15 10.26 12.05
N ILE A 232 -8.32 10.63 11.09
CA ILE A 232 -7.07 11.37 11.32
C ILE A 232 -7.40 12.86 11.20
N THR A 233 -6.94 13.66 12.15
CA THR A 233 -7.03 15.11 12.06
C THR A 233 -5.76 15.71 11.46
N ALA A 234 -5.84 16.89 10.86
CA ALA A 234 -4.65 17.60 10.35
C ALA A 234 -3.57 17.74 11.43
N ALA A 235 -3.94 18.00 12.68
CA ALA A 235 -3.01 18.10 13.81
C ALA A 235 -2.26 16.78 14.12
N GLN A 236 -2.74 15.63 13.62
CA GLN A 236 -2.08 14.34 13.82
C GLN A 236 -1.12 13.99 12.68
N LEU A 237 -1.05 14.77 11.59
CA LEU A 237 -0.19 14.48 10.43
C LEU A 237 1.28 14.25 10.85
N ALA A 238 1.81 15.02 11.80
CA ALA A 238 3.16 14.82 12.34
C ALA A 238 3.38 13.45 13.01
N THR A 239 2.33 12.67 13.24
CA THR A 239 2.40 11.36 13.92
C THR A 239 2.01 10.20 13.01
N VAL A 240 1.69 10.51 11.76
CA VAL A 240 1.29 9.53 10.75
C VAL A 240 2.51 8.86 10.12
N SER A 241 2.39 7.57 9.87
CA SER A 241 3.25 6.87 8.92
C SER A 241 2.38 5.92 8.10
N LEU A 242 2.37 6.10 6.79
CA LEU A 242 1.78 5.17 5.83
C LEU A 242 2.89 4.42 5.10
N SER A 243 2.86 3.11 5.13
CA SER A 243 3.83 2.27 4.42
C SER A 243 3.13 1.43 3.37
N ALA A 244 3.77 1.31 2.22
CA ALA A 244 3.40 0.42 1.13
C ALA A 244 4.47 -0.62 0.91
N THR A 245 4.10 -1.87 0.66
CA THR A 245 5.02 -2.93 0.24
C THR A 245 4.46 -3.65 -0.97
N ALA A 246 5.34 -4.07 -1.88
CA ALA A 246 4.99 -4.93 -3.01
C ALA A 246 5.90 -6.17 -3.01
N ALA A 247 5.29 -7.36 -3.21
CA ALA A 247 5.99 -8.63 -3.14
C ALA A 247 5.61 -9.53 -4.32
N SER A 248 6.54 -9.71 -5.26
CA SER A 248 6.32 -10.50 -6.48
C SER A 248 5.75 -11.88 -6.20
N GLY A 249 4.59 -12.18 -6.79
CA GLY A 249 3.84 -13.42 -6.59
C GLY A 249 3.25 -13.60 -5.18
N GLY A 250 3.39 -12.61 -4.31
CA GLY A 250 2.92 -12.57 -2.94
C GLY A 250 1.72 -11.64 -2.73
N ASN A 251 1.74 -10.95 -1.60
CA ASN A 251 0.78 -9.90 -1.28
C ASN A 251 1.47 -8.54 -1.23
N ASP A 252 0.81 -7.55 -1.77
CA ASP A 252 1.07 -6.15 -1.46
C ASP A 252 0.38 -5.79 -0.15
N ALA A 253 0.91 -4.80 0.55
CA ALA A 253 0.31 -4.35 1.79
C ALA A 253 0.38 -2.82 1.95
N VAL A 254 -0.67 -2.25 2.50
CA VAL A 254 -0.71 -0.91 3.05
C VAL A 254 -0.79 -0.98 4.56
N SER A 255 0.08 -0.24 5.25
CA SER A 255 0.09 -0.20 6.72
C SER A 255 0.07 1.24 7.20
N LEU A 256 -0.87 1.56 8.07
CA LEU A 256 -1.02 2.87 8.71
C LEU A 256 -0.69 2.78 10.19
N THR A 257 0.11 3.71 10.67
CA THR A 257 0.29 3.99 12.10
C THR A 257 0.00 5.46 12.38
N VAL A 258 -0.65 5.73 13.49
CA VAL A 258 -0.87 7.08 14.02
C VAL A 258 -0.39 7.10 15.46
N GLY A 259 0.04 8.22 15.99
CA GLY A 259 0.65 8.38 17.32
C GLY A 259 -0.09 7.78 18.51
N SER A 260 -1.26 7.18 18.30
CA SER A 260 -2.10 6.49 19.29
C SER A 260 -1.51 5.18 19.84
N GLY A 261 -0.47 4.63 19.20
CA GLY A 261 0.06 3.31 19.54
C GLY A 261 -0.76 2.16 18.93
N LYS A 262 -1.50 2.44 17.87
CA LYS A 262 -2.17 1.46 17.01
C LYS A 262 -1.52 1.42 15.65
N ALA A 263 -1.47 0.24 15.05
CA ALA A 263 -1.09 0.01 13.66
C ALA A 263 -2.16 -0.84 13.00
N THR A 264 -2.45 -0.53 11.75
CA THR A 264 -3.43 -1.26 10.92
C THR A 264 -2.77 -1.61 9.60
N THR A 265 -2.97 -2.81 9.08
CA THR A 265 -2.49 -3.22 7.77
C THR A 265 -3.57 -3.97 7.00
N VAL A 266 -3.59 -3.76 5.70
CA VAL A 266 -4.43 -4.48 4.74
C VAL A 266 -3.54 -5.05 3.66
N THR A 267 -3.75 -6.32 3.33
CA THR A 267 -2.99 -7.02 2.30
C THR A 267 -3.88 -7.40 1.13
N GLY A 268 -3.34 -7.32 -0.07
CA GLY A 268 -3.95 -7.73 -1.32
C GLY A 268 -2.95 -8.43 -2.21
N LYS A 269 -3.41 -9.18 -3.21
CA LYS A 269 -2.50 -9.92 -4.09
C LYS A 269 -1.81 -8.99 -5.08
N ASP A 270 -0.49 -9.08 -5.17
CA ASP A 270 0.34 -8.42 -6.18
C ASP A 270 -0.16 -8.70 -7.62
N THR A 271 -0.67 -9.91 -7.87
CA THR A 271 -1.24 -10.31 -9.18
C THR A 271 -2.46 -9.49 -9.64
N LYS A 272 -2.94 -8.53 -8.84
CA LYS A 272 -3.99 -7.60 -9.29
C LYS A 272 -3.50 -6.73 -10.44
N VAL A 273 -2.29 -6.18 -10.31
CA VAL A 273 -1.64 -5.36 -11.33
C VAL A 273 -0.15 -5.70 -11.54
N ASP A 274 0.43 -6.61 -10.72
CA ASP A 274 1.83 -7.04 -10.75
C ASP A 274 2.81 -5.88 -10.45
N LEU A 275 2.47 -5.07 -9.44
CA LEU A 275 3.24 -3.87 -9.07
C LEU A 275 4.71 -4.18 -8.77
N ALA A 276 4.99 -5.28 -8.06
CA ALA A 276 6.35 -5.64 -7.64
C ALA A 276 7.33 -5.82 -8.80
N SER A 277 6.83 -6.06 -10.04
CA SER A 277 7.64 -6.19 -11.24
C SER A 277 7.97 -4.85 -11.92
N TYR A 278 7.32 -3.74 -11.52
CA TYR A 278 7.38 -2.47 -12.27
C TYR A 278 7.62 -1.25 -11.40
N TRP A 279 7.43 -1.33 -10.08
CA TRP A 279 7.45 -0.17 -9.19
C TRP A 279 8.84 0.44 -9.08
N ASN A 280 9.03 1.63 -9.62
CA ASN A 280 10.31 2.35 -9.55
C ASN A 280 10.16 3.84 -9.22
N THR A 281 8.93 4.35 -9.15
CA THR A 281 8.63 5.74 -8.82
C THR A 281 7.47 5.78 -7.85
N THR A 282 7.53 6.68 -6.87
CA THR A 282 6.46 6.82 -5.87
C THR A 282 6.25 8.26 -5.48
N GLU A 283 4.99 8.64 -5.37
CA GLU A 283 4.46 9.89 -4.86
C GLU A 283 3.94 9.68 -3.44
N TRP A 284 4.14 10.65 -2.57
CA TRP A 284 3.57 10.68 -1.22
C TRP A 284 3.03 12.04 -0.88
N GLY A 285 1.81 12.10 -0.37
CA GLY A 285 1.22 13.37 0.06
C GLY A 285 -0.11 13.22 0.78
N VAL A 286 -0.67 14.38 1.09
CA VAL A 286 -2.03 14.59 1.60
C VAL A 286 -2.83 15.33 0.54
N TYR A 287 -3.98 14.77 0.17
CA TYR A 287 -4.79 15.26 -0.95
C TYR A 287 -6.27 15.24 -0.56
N GLY A 288 -7.12 15.76 -1.45
CA GLY A 288 -8.57 15.65 -1.30
C GLY A 288 -9.05 14.21 -1.12
N ASP A 289 -10.27 14.05 -0.64
CA ASP A 289 -10.86 12.78 -0.23
C ASP A 289 -11.66 12.11 -1.36
N GLY A 290 -10.99 11.91 -2.51
CA GLY A 290 -11.54 11.23 -3.69
C GLY A 290 -12.37 12.13 -4.60
N GLY A 291 -12.70 11.62 -5.79
CA GLY A 291 -13.54 12.30 -6.78
C GLY A 291 -12.93 13.58 -7.35
N GLY A 292 -11.59 13.74 -7.32
CA GLY A 292 -10.91 14.94 -7.76
C GLY A 292 -11.04 16.13 -6.81
N SER A 293 -11.37 15.88 -5.54
CA SER A 293 -11.50 16.92 -4.52
C SER A 293 -10.15 17.50 -4.09
N ALA A 294 -10.18 18.62 -3.38
CA ALA A 294 -9.01 19.29 -2.81
C ALA A 294 -9.02 19.24 -1.28
N ALA A 295 -7.85 19.08 -0.67
CA ALA A 295 -7.61 19.33 0.73
C ALA A 295 -7.16 20.79 0.92
N ASP A 296 -7.99 21.61 1.55
CA ASP A 296 -7.72 23.05 1.76
C ASP A 296 -7.13 23.28 3.14
N PHE A 297 -5.83 23.50 3.19
CA PHE A 297 -5.11 23.85 4.42
C PHE A 297 -5.29 25.32 4.76
N GLY A 298 -5.24 25.62 6.06
CA GLY A 298 -5.31 26.99 6.55
C GLY A 298 -4.11 27.83 6.12
N SER A 299 -4.34 29.15 6.02
CA SER A 299 -3.32 30.11 5.56
C SER A 299 -2.02 30.00 6.36
N SER A 300 -0.92 29.97 5.65
CA SER A 300 0.45 29.82 6.18
C SER A 300 0.71 28.49 6.88
N ASN A 301 -0.15 27.47 6.70
CA ASN A 301 0.18 26.14 7.13
C ASN A 301 1.33 25.55 6.31
N THR A 302 2.20 24.84 6.98
CA THR A 302 3.39 24.21 6.38
C THR A 302 3.52 22.78 6.88
N LEU A 303 3.99 21.91 6.04
CA LEU A 303 4.44 20.56 6.37
C LEU A 303 5.60 20.18 5.44
N GLU A 304 6.38 19.20 5.85
CA GLU A 304 7.35 18.55 4.97
C GLU A 304 6.90 17.11 4.73
N ALA A 305 6.63 16.78 3.47
CA ALA A 305 6.33 15.41 3.05
C ALA A 305 7.65 14.64 2.86
N VAL A 306 7.80 13.54 3.58
CA VAL A 306 9.01 12.70 3.55
C VAL A 306 8.67 11.30 3.08
N THR A 307 9.30 10.87 2.00
CA THR A 307 9.21 9.51 1.45
C THR A 307 10.51 8.77 1.69
N ALA A 308 10.47 7.64 2.39
CA ALA A 308 11.62 6.74 2.58
C ALA A 308 11.42 5.45 1.78
N LEU A 309 12.47 4.98 1.11
CA LEU A 309 12.40 3.86 0.17
C LEU A 309 13.25 2.67 0.62
N THR A 310 12.82 1.47 0.23
CA THR A 310 13.66 0.28 0.14
C THR A 310 13.57 -0.22 -1.30
N SER A 311 14.70 -0.27 -1.97
CA SER A 311 14.76 -0.63 -3.38
C SER A 311 15.94 -1.53 -3.69
N THR A 312 15.96 -2.08 -4.91
CA THR A 312 17.11 -2.82 -5.47
C THR A 312 18.12 -1.88 -6.15
N SER A 313 17.91 -0.56 -6.10
CA SER A 313 18.82 0.43 -6.66
C SER A 313 20.16 0.41 -5.92
N SER A 314 21.24 0.61 -6.66
CA SER A 314 22.59 0.82 -6.16
C SER A 314 23.05 2.29 -6.23
N SER A 315 22.09 3.21 -6.34
CA SER A 315 22.32 4.65 -6.39
C SER A 315 21.31 5.40 -5.52
N ALA A 316 21.66 6.61 -5.13
CA ALA A 316 20.71 7.52 -4.48
C ALA A 316 19.46 7.70 -5.33
N PRO A 317 18.30 7.99 -4.73
CA PRO A 317 17.09 8.32 -5.49
C PRO A 317 17.30 9.63 -6.25
N SER A 318 16.53 9.82 -7.30
CA SER A 318 16.30 11.12 -7.91
C SER A 318 14.86 11.57 -7.65
N CYS A 319 14.51 12.77 -7.98
CA CYS A 319 13.12 13.19 -7.99
C CYS A 319 12.71 13.74 -9.35
N VAL A 320 11.40 13.67 -9.61
CA VAL A 320 10.75 14.31 -10.75
C VAL A 320 9.57 15.14 -10.24
N GLU A 321 9.27 16.21 -10.96
CA GLU A 321 8.11 17.05 -10.69
C GLU A 321 6.88 16.42 -11.34
N GLU A 322 6.33 15.40 -10.68
CA GLU A 322 5.24 14.58 -11.20
C GLU A 322 4.32 14.15 -10.08
N GLY A 323 3.00 14.26 -10.32
CA GLY A 323 1.95 13.66 -9.52
C GLY A 323 1.13 12.67 -10.34
N PHE A 324 0.49 11.72 -9.69
CA PHE A 324 -0.27 10.65 -10.35
C PHE A 324 -1.75 10.67 -10.00
N THR A 325 -2.13 11.25 -8.86
CA THR A 325 -3.53 11.37 -8.44
C THR A 325 -4.17 12.65 -8.96
N GLY A 326 -5.48 12.62 -9.22
CA GLY A 326 -6.28 13.78 -9.59
C GLY A 326 -6.83 14.57 -8.41
N GLU A 327 -6.72 14.01 -7.19
CA GLU A 327 -6.99 14.76 -5.97
C GLU A 327 -5.88 15.78 -5.73
N THR A 328 -6.23 16.94 -5.19
CA THR A 328 -5.31 18.08 -5.03
C THR A 328 -5.25 18.55 -3.57
N ASN A 329 -4.38 19.52 -3.35
CA ASN A 329 -4.36 20.36 -2.15
C ASN A 329 -4.00 21.79 -2.54
N ASN A 330 -4.13 22.75 -1.62
CA ASN A 330 -3.76 24.14 -1.83
C ASN A 330 -2.32 24.46 -1.39
N LEU A 331 -1.53 23.45 -0.96
CA LEU A 331 -0.14 23.65 -0.58
C LEU A 331 0.75 23.79 -1.81
N LYS A 332 1.76 24.65 -1.70
CA LYS A 332 2.74 24.93 -2.73
C LYS A 332 4.13 24.51 -2.27
N LEU A 333 4.93 24.01 -3.19
CA LEU A 333 6.32 23.68 -2.90
C LEU A 333 7.10 24.92 -2.50
N ALA A 334 7.67 24.92 -1.32
CA ALA A 334 8.31 26.08 -0.71
C ALA A 334 9.82 26.14 -0.90
N ALA A 335 10.46 24.99 -1.17
CA ALA A 335 11.90 24.86 -1.28
C ALA A 335 12.29 23.72 -2.24
N THR A 336 13.56 23.70 -2.66
CA THR A 336 14.13 22.56 -3.39
C THR A 336 14.03 21.31 -2.56
N ALA A 337 13.51 20.22 -3.15
CA ALA A 337 13.38 18.94 -2.48
C ALA A 337 14.75 18.36 -2.09
N ALA A 338 14.85 17.80 -0.89
CA ALA A 338 16.03 17.15 -0.38
C ALA A 338 16.04 15.67 -0.70
N LEU A 339 17.15 15.14 -1.19
CA LEU A 339 17.36 13.74 -1.49
C LEU A 339 18.28 13.08 -0.48
N GLY A 340 17.95 11.86 -0.07
CA GLY A 340 18.83 11.02 0.75
C GLY A 340 19.91 10.32 -0.08
N SER A 341 20.72 9.51 0.61
CA SER A 341 21.79 8.71 -0.01
C SER A 341 21.31 7.35 -0.51
N GLU A 342 22.16 6.62 -1.22
CA GLU A 342 21.92 5.22 -1.59
C GLU A 342 21.57 4.33 -0.39
N SER A 343 22.27 4.48 0.72
CA SER A 343 22.05 3.68 1.94
C SER A 343 20.83 4.09 2.76
N SER A 344 20.28 5.28 2.49
CA SER A 344 19.07 5.83 3.11
C SER A 344 18.30 6.64 2.07
N PRO A 345 17.68 5.97 1.08
CA PRO A 345 17.01 6.66 0.00
C PRO A 345 15.73 7.32 0.50
N THR A 346 15.73 8.65 0.47
CA THR A 346 14.61 9.49 0.90
C THR A 346 14.40 10.63 -0.07
N LEU A 347 13.16 11.12 -0.12
CA LEU A 347 12.78 12.39 -0.73
C LEU A 347 12.02 13.19 0.32
N ALA A 348 12.43 14.44 0.57
CA ALA A 348 11.74 15.35 1.46
C ALA A 348 11.39 16.63 0.72
N SER A 349 10.12 17.06 0.77
CA SER A 349 9.62 18.25 0.12
C SER A 349 8.80 19.10 1.09
N THR A 350 9.23 20.34 1.32
CA THR A 350 8.49 21.31 2.12
C THR A 350 7.36 21.92 1.28
N GLN A 351 6.17 21.92 1.85
CA GLN A 351 4.95 22.45 1.23
C GLN A 351 4.30 23.47 2.16
N THR A 352 3.77 24.56 1.62
CA THR A 352 3.14 25.64 2.39
C THR A 352 1.93 26.24 1.65
N ASP A 353 0.87 26.58 2.40
CA ASP A 353 -0.14 27.51 1.91
C ASP A 353 0.35 28.95 2.12
N GLY A 354 1.16 29.41 1.20
CA GLY A 354 1.83 30.71 1.25
C GLY A 354 2.46 31.10 -0.07
N THR A 355 3.40 32.04 -0.03
CA THR A 355 4.19 32.42 -1.20
C THR A 355 5.21 31.34 -1.54
N THR A 356 5.18 30.87 -2.77
CA THR A 356 6.13 29.89 -3.28
C THR A 356 7.54 30.48 -3.38
N GLY A 357 8.54 29.72 -2.93
CA GLY A 357 9.90 29.84 -3.42
C GLY A 357 10.04 29.26 -4.83
N THR A 358 11.23 29.38 -5.42
CA THR A 358 11.57 28.64 -6.65
C THR A 358 11.86 27.19 -6.22
N ALA A 359 10.83 26.36 -6.20
CA ALA A 359 11.00 24.95 -5.89
C ALA A 359 11.56 24.21 -7.09
N SER A 360 12.40 23.23 -6.87
CA SER A 360 12.95 22.36 -7.91
C SER A 360 13.32 21.00 -7.32
N CYS A 361 13.39 19.97 -8.14
CA CYS A 361 14.05 18.73 -7.77
C CYS A 361 15.55 18.96 -7.57
N ALA A 362 16.11 18.46 -6.48
CA ALA A 362 17.55 18.40 -6.33
C ALA A 362 18.14 17.48 -7.42
N THR A 363 19.19 17.92 -8.09
CA THR A 363 20.03 16.99 -8.86
C THR A 363 20.87 16.20 -7.88
N ALA A 364 20.87 14.88 -8.01
CA ALA A 364 21.79 14.04 -7.21
C ALA A 364 23.22 14.52 -7.44
N SER A 365 23.90 14.87 -6.35
CA SER A 365 25.29 15.32 -6.36
C SER A 365 26.24 14.11 -6.36
#